data_31f61c6c5a203a2c533a56482343ab47
#
_entry.id   31f61c6c5a203a2c533a56482343ab47
#
_cell.length_a   1.000
_cell.length_b   1.000
_cell.length_c   1.000
_cell.angle_alpha   90.00
_cell.angle_beta   90.00
_cell.angle_gamma   90.00
#
_symmetry.space_group_name_H-M   'P 1'
#
loop_
_entity.id
_entity.type
_entity.pdbx_description
1 polymer ?
#
loop_
_entity_poly.entity_id
_entity_poly.type
_entity_poly.pdbx_seq_one_letter_code
_entity_poly.pdbx_strand_id
1 'polypeptide(L)'
;MTVRRTLPQRARTLIGAWCFADHYGPDDVARTGGMDVPPHPHTGLQTVSWLFTGEIEHRDSLGVHAMVRPGELNLMTGGHGISHSEVSTPGTQILHGVQLWVALPAAHRHAPRDFHHHVPAPVPLDGGELRVFLGSLAGETSPVPTFTPLLGAELTLSPGARLSLPADTAFEHGVLVDQGEARLDGVPLGLAELGYLPPGAATLELHNPGPDPARLILLGGEPFEEEIVMWWNFLAGSHEEIVLARQEWEDASERFGAVDGHGGFRLPAPGLPNARLAPRRNPRTSQPDPVPTSERPAMTESAAPVVRRDDARHRYEILVSGEVAGFTAYRDHDGRRVFYHTVVEDAYAGQGLAGQLVTHALTEVRDNGGRIVPVCPYVKKFLTKHEEYADLADPVTPEILQWVRTLDEN
;
A
#
# COMPACT_ATOMS: atom_id res chain seq x y z
N MET A 1 9.72 5.59 10.03
CA MET A 1 9.18 4.21 10.05
C MET A 1 9.25 3.60 8.66
N THR A 2 9.65 2.31 8.55
CA THR A 2 9.65 1.58 7.28
C THR A 2 8.30 0.92 7.07
N VAL A 3 7.66 1.20 5.94
CA VAL A 3 6.37 0.61 5.53
C VAL A 3 6.56 -0.19 4.25
N ARG A 4 6.03 -1.40 4.21
CA ARG A 4 6.08 -2.32 3.06
C ARG A 4 4.66 -2.58 2.59
N ARG A 5 4.30 -2.02 1.44
CA ARG A 5 2.97 -2.25 0.85
C ARG A 5 2.93 -3.58 0.12
N THR A 6 2.11 -4.49 0.62
CA THR A 6 1.94 -5.83 0.05
C THR A 6 0.67 -5.95 -0.78
N LEU A 7 -0.32 -5.07 -0.55
CA LEU A 7 -1.56 -4.93 -1.32
C LEU A 7 -1.96 -3.44 -1.40
N PRO A 8 -2.40 -2.87 -2.55
CA PRO A 8 -2.50 -3.50 -3.85
C PRO A 8 -1.14 -3.66 -4.55
N GLN A 9 -1.01 -4.72 -5.32
CA GLN A 9 0.08 -4.95 -6.25
C GLN A 9 -0.46 -5.03 -7.67
N ARG A 10 0.40 -4.87 -8.69
CA ARG A 10 0.00 -4.98 -10.09
C ARG A 10 -0.61 -6.35 -10.41
N ALA A 11 -0.04 -7.42 -9.87
CA ALA A 11 -0.51 -8.77 -10.07
C ALA A 11 -1.81 -9.08 -9.32
N ARG A 12 -2.08 -8.34 -8.24
CA ARG A 12 -3.24 -8.55 -7.38
C ARG A 12 -3.67 -7.24 -6.72
N THR A 13 -4.88 -6.78 -7.02
CA THR A 13 -5.45 -5.56 -6.43
C THR A 13 -6.19 -5.84 -5.14
N LEU A 14 -6.91 -6.97 -5.07
CA LEU A 14 -7.74 -7.37 -3.95
C LEU A 14 -7.53 -8.85 -3.62
N ILE A 15 -7.82 -9.21 -2.37
CA ILE A 15 -8.05 -10.58 -1.89
C ILE A 15 -9.41 -10.56 -1.20
N GLY A 16 -10.46 -11.14 -1.82
CA GLY A 16 -11.81 -10.81 -1.43
C GLY A 16 -12.00 -9.28 -1.44
N ALA A 17 -12.57 -8.72 -0.37
CA ALA A 17 -12.70 -7.26 -0.22
C ALA A 17 -11.46 -6.57 0.37
N TRP A 18 -10.41 -7.30 0.75
CA TRP A 18 -9.15 -6.68 1.20
C TRP A 18 -8.50 -5.95 0.02
N CYS A 19 -8.37 -4.63 0.11
CA CYS A 19 -7.86 -3.78 -0.98
C CYS A 19 -6.55 -3.07 -0.64
N PHE A 20 -6.09 -3.19 0.61
CA PHE A 20 -4.86 -2.53 1.07
C PHE A 20 -4.24 -3.31 2.23
N ALA A 21 -2.92 -3.47 2.20
CA ALA A 21 -2.16 -4.05 3.29
C ALA A 21 -0.76 -3.41 3.36
N ASP A 22 -0.55 -2.60 4.37
CA ASP A 22 0.75 -2.04 4.74
C ASP A 22 1.27 -2.77 5.98
N HIS A 23 2.40 -3.44 5.81
CA HIS A 23 3.17 -4.04 6.88
C HIS A 23 4.26 -3.06 7.33
N TYR A 24 4.31 -2.70 8.59
CA TYR A 24 5.26 -1.73 9.12
C TYR A 24 5.99 -2.24 10.36
N GLY A 25 7.22 -1.77 10.50
CA GLY A 25 8.09 -2.12 11.61
C GLY A 25 8.83 -3.46 11.42
N PRO A 26 9.38 -4.06 12.53
CA PRO A 26 9.53 -3.39 13.82
C PRO A 26 10.34 -2.10 13.72
N ASP A 27 9.86 -1.04 14.36
CA ASP A 27 10.39 0.31 14.27
C ASP A 27 10.72 0.88 15.66
N ASP A 28 11.94 1.33 15.84
CA ASP A 28 12.39 1.98 17.07
C ASP A 28 11.85 3.40 17.13
N VAL A 29 10.83 3.62 17.94
CA VAL A 29 10.10 4.90 18.07
C VAL A 29 11.02 6.02 18.56
N ALA A 30 12.01 5.74 19.40
CA ALA A 30 12.96 6.75 19.86
C ALA A 30 13.82 7.33 18.71
N ARG A 31 14.02 6.57 17.64
CA ARG A 31 14.79 6.98 16.46
C ARG A 31 13.94 7.63 15.37
N THR A 32 12.69 7.22 15.22
CA THR A 32 11.85 7.60 14.08
C THR A 32 10.74 8.57 14.44
N GLY A 33 10.45 8.74 15.73
CA GLY A 33 9.29 9.48 16.23
C GLY A 33 8.00 8.67 16.28
N GLY A 34 8.04 7.40 15.81
CA GLY A 34 6.87 6.53 15.79
C GLY A 34 5.84 6.91 14.72
N MET A 35 4.58 6.61 15.02
CA MET A 35 3.43 7.01 14.22
C MET A 35 2.85 8.29 14.79
N ASP A 36 2.72 9.31 13.95
CA ASP A 36 1.99 10.53 14.23
C ASP A 36 1.27 10.92 12.93
N VAL A 37 0.06 10.37 12.76
CA VAL A 37 -0.78 10.62 11.60
C VAL A 37 -1.91 11.55 12.02
N PRO A 38 -1.84 12.82 11.62
CA PRO A 38 -2.89 13.81 11.94
C PRO A 38 -4.24 13.42 11.33
N PRO A 39 -5.33 14.07 11.76
CA PRO A 39 -6.66 13.86 11.21
C PRO A 39 -6.67 13.84 9.69
N HIS A 40 -7.09 12.72 9.11
CA HIS A 40 -7.21 12.45 7.69
C HIS A 40 -8.51 11.67 7.40
N PRO A 41 -9.05 11.79 6.17
CA PRO A 41 -10.37 11.27 5.86
C PRO A 41 -10.32 9.86 5.29
N HIS A 42 -11.46 9.14 5.38
CA HIS A 42 -11.72 7.93 4.60
C HIS A 42 -13.13 7.91 4.06
N THR A 43 -13.32 7.33 2.85
CA THR A 43 -14.61 7.03 2.24
C THR A 43 -14.61 5.64 1.62
N GLY A 44 -15.76 4.96 1.61
CA GLY A 44 -15.99 3.75 0.84
C GLY A 44 -15.23 2.50 1.31
N LEU A 45 -14.59 2.56 2.48
CA LEU A 45 -13.77 1.48 3.03
C LEU A 45 -13.92 1.35 4.54
N GLN A 46 -13.43 0.23 5.07
CA GLN A 46 -13.14 0.08 6.50
C GLN A 46 -11.61 -0.01 6.69
N THR A 47 -11.11 0.55 7.81
CA THR A 47 -9.72 0.35 8.23
C THR A 47 -9.65 -0.69 9.32
N VAL A 48 -8.65 -1.57 9.24
CA VAL A 48 -8.30 -2.54 10.27
C VAL A 48 -6.88 -2.22 10.74
N SER A 49 -6.75 -1.88 12.01
CA SER A 49 -5.44 -1.75 12.66
C SER A 49 -5.20 -3.00 13.51
N TRP A 50 -4.08 -3.69 13.26
CA TRP A 50 -3.67 -4.88 13.99
C TRP A 50 -2.19 -4.79 14.36
N LEU A 51 -1.90 -4.70 15.66
CA LEU A 51 -0.53 -4.59 16.15
C LEU A 51 0.03 -5.93 16.60
N PHE A 52 1.34 -6.10 16.40
CA PHE A 52 2.15 -7.15 16.99
C PHE A 52 2.92 -6.63 18.21
N THR A 53 3.30 -5.34 18.20
CA THR A 53 4.04 -4.69 19.28
C THR A 53 3.75 -3.19 19.28
N GLY A 54 3.73 -2.60 20.45
CA GLY A 54 3.48 -1.17 20.67
C GLY A 54 2.01 -0.86 20.96
N GLU A 55 1.70 0.42 21.01
CA GLU A 55 0.34 0.91 21.25
C GLU A 55 0.13 2.21 20.45
N ILE A 56 -1.04 2.34 19.81
CA ILE A 56 -1.47 3.51 19.06
C ILE A 56 -2.76 4.05 19.68
N GLU A 57 -2.81 5.36 19.88
CA GLU A 57 -4.03 6.07 20.21
C GLU A 57 -4.78 6.39 18.91
N HIS A 58 -6.00 5.89 18.79
CA HIS A 58 -6.96 6.19 17.74
C HIS A 58 -7.99 7.18 18.24
N ARG A 59 -8.24 8.25 17.47
CA ARG A 59 -9.34 9.18 17.67
C ARG A 59 -10.06 9.40 16.35
N ASP A 60 -11.39 9.44 16.35
CA ASP A 60 -12.17 9.65 15.13
C ASP A 60 -13.30 10.66 15.30
N SER A 61 -13.94 11.00 14.19
CA SER A 61 -15.02 11.98 14.14
C SER A 61 -16.39 11.43 14.57
N LEU A 62 -16.48 10.16 15.03
CA LEU A 62 -17.60 9.66 15.82
C LEU A 62 -17.47 10.04 17.29
N GLY A 63 -16.29 10.56 17.70
CA GLY A 63 -15.94 10.81 19.09
C GLY A 63 -15.34 9.58 19.77
N VAL A 64 -14.97 8.53 19.02
CA VAL A 64 -14.27 7.38 19.56
C VAL A 64 -12.85 7.78 19.94
N HIS A 65 -12.44 7.35 21.13
CA HIS A 65 -11.06 7.41 21.61
C HIS A 65 -10.70 6.02 22.11
N ALA A 66 -9.92 5.29 21.32
CA ALA A 66 -9.58 3.89 21.57
C ALA A 66 -8.07 3.65 21.45
N MET A 67 -7.58 2.67 22.19
CA MET A 67 -6.22 2.16 22.02
C MET A 67 -6.21 1.01 21.06
N VAL A 68 -5.24 0.99 20.16
CA VAL A 68 -4.88 -0.17 19.34
C VAL A 68 -3.75 -0.89 20.07
N ARG A 69 -3.96 -2.16 20.44
CA ARG A 69 -2.98 -2.97 21.18
C ARG A 69 -2.69 -4.27 20.46
N PRO A 70 -1.57 -4.92 20.76
CA PRO A 70 -1.24 -6.20 20.18
C PRO A 70 -2.31 -7.25 20.40
N GLY A 71 -2.72 -7.92 19.32
CA GLY A 71 -3.75 -8.95 19.36
C GLY A 71 -5.19 -8.44 19.57
N GLU A 72 -5.44 -7.14 19.43
CA GLU A 72 -6.75 -6.52 19.51
C GLU A 72 -7.12 -5.92 18.14
N LEU A 73 -8.36 -6.13 17.71
CA LEU A 73 -8.91 -5.55 16.48
C LEU A 73 -9.52 -4.19 16.78
N ASN A 74 -9.13 -3.17 16.01
CA ASN A 74 -9.93 -1.97 15.81
C ASN A 74 -10.37 -1.93 14.34
N LEU A 75 -11.68 -1.92 14.11
CA LEU A 75 -12.31 -1.82 12.78
C LEU A 75 -13.11 -0.53 12.72
N MET A 76 -12.64 0.45 11.95
CA MET A 76 -13.36 1.70 11.70
C MET A 76 -14.02 1.65 10.33
N THR A 77 -15.33 1.94 10.26
CA THR A 77 -16.08 2.06 9.01
C THR A 77 -16.11 3.52 8.54
N GLY A 78 -15.46 3.80 7.42
CA GLY A 78 -15.46 5.12 6.79
C GLY A 78 -16.77 5.41 6.06
N GLY A 79 -17.29 4.43 5.33
CA GLY A 79 -18.59 4.53 4.65
C GLY A 79 -18.75 5.80 3.82
N HIS A 80 -19.80 6.59 4.13
CA HIS A 80 -20.01 7.88 3.48
C HIS A 80 -18.85 8.87 3.70
N GLY A 81 -18.25 8.86 4.89
CA GLY A 81 -17.09 9.69 5.22
C GLY A 81 -16.83 9.73 6.72
N ILE A 82 -15.58 9.59 7.11
CA ILE A 82 -15.07 9.72 8.48
C ILE A 82 -13.70 10.37 8.43
N SER A 83 -13.27 11.00 9.51
CA SER A 83 -11.87 11.35 9.73
C SER A 83 -11.36 10.74 11.02
N HIS A 84 -10.08 10.38 11.05
CA HIS A 84 -9.41 9.87 12.24
C HIS A 84 -7.94 10.26 12.29
N SER A 85 -7.34 10.11 13.46
CA SER A 85 -5.91 10.24 13.72
C SER A 85 -5.37 9.01 14.43
N GLU A 86 -4.08 8.71 14.20
CA GLU A 86 -3.38 7.58 14.80
C GLU A 86 -2.01 8.04 15.30
N VAL A 87 -1.78 7.93 16.61
CA VAL A 87 -0.56 8.43 17.26
C VAL A 87 0.02 7.34 18.17
N SER A 88 1.30 7.05 18.05
CA SER A 88 1.99 6.16 19.00
C SER A 88 1.93 6.75 20.40
N THR A 89 1.59 5.92 21.39
CA THR A 89 1.58 6.38 22.78
C THR A 89 2.99 6.67 23.28
N PRO A 90 3.17 7.58 24.26
CA PRO A 90 4.49 7.91 24.79
C PRO A 90 5.26 6.72 25.40
N GLY A 91 4.55 5.65 25.77
CA GLY A 91 5.15 4.41 26.29
C GLY A 91 5.63 3.43 25.22
N THR A 92 5.29 3.65 23.97
CA THR A 92 5.65 2.76 22.86
C THR A 92 7.14 2.92 22.52
N GLN A 93 7.91 1.87 22.70
CA GLN A 93 9.33 1.82 22.33
C GLN A 93 9.53 1.23 20.93
N ILE A 94 8.84 0.14 20.64
CA ILE A 94 8.84 -0.51 19.32
C ILE A 94 7.42 -0.49 18.80
N LEU A 95 7.25 -0.06 17.55
CA LEU A 95 5.99 -0.13 16.83
C LEU A 95 6.07 -1.15 15.69
N HIS A 96 5.15 -2.09 15.68
CA HIS A 96 5.11 -3.15 14.68
C HIS A 96 3.68 -3.64 14.47
N GLY A 97 3.24 -3.70 13.22
CA GLY A 97 1.88 -4.10 12.91
C GLY A 97 1.55 -4.10 11.43
N VAL A 98 0.27 -4.27 11.15
CA VAL A 98 -0.31 -4.14 9.81
C VAL A 98 -1.49 -3.17 9.84
N GLN A 99 -1.58 -2.34 8.81
CA GLN A 99 -2.75 -1.53 8.49
C GLN A 99 -3.41 -2.13 7.26
N LEU A 100 -4.66 -2.53 7.40
CA LEU A 100 -5.40 -3.17 6.32
C LEU A 100 -6.66 -2.35 5.99
N TRP A 101 -7.09 -2.37 4.74
CA TRP A 101 -8.37 -1.79 4.34
C TRP A 101 -9.24 -2.83 3.65
N VAL A 102 -10.53 -2.75 3.96
CA VAL A 102 -11.60 -3.54 3.35
C VAL A 102 -12.44 -2.62 2.49
N ALA A 103 -12.57 -2.92 1.20
CA ALA A 103 -13.45 -2.19 0.30
C ALA A 103 -14.92 -2.47 0.65
N LEU A 104 -15.74 -1.43 0.72
CA LEU A 104 -17.17 -1.59 0.87
C LEU A 104 -17.81 -1.84 -0.51
N PRO A 105 -18.70 -2.84 -0.62
CA PRO A 105 -19.47 -3.07 -1.85
C PRO A 105 -20.37 -1.87 -2.15
N ALA A 106 -20.74 -1.68 -3.41
CA ALA A 106 -21.50 -0.52 -3.88
C ALA A 106 -22.78 -0.27 -3.07
N ALA A 107 -23.46 -1.34 -2.67
CA ALA A 107 -24.67 -1.26 -1.85
C ALA A 107 -24.43 -0.67 -0.46
N HIS A 108 -23.20 -0.73 0.04
CA HIS A 108 -22.82 -0.29 1.40
C HIS A 108 -21.70 0.76 1.40
N ARG A 109 -21.26 1.24 0.23
CA ARG A 109 -20.17 2.21 0.10
C ARG A 109 -20.44 3.52 0.86
N HIS A 110 -21.70 3.87 1.03
CA HIS A 110 -22.15 5.03 1.79
C HIS A 110 -22.79 4.68 3.12
N ALA A 111 -22.46 3.52 3.70
CA ALA A 111 -22.93 3.13 5.03
C ALA A 111 -22.59 4.22 6.06
N PRO A 112 -23.37 4.33 7.14
CA PRO A 112 -22.98 5.18 8.27
C PRO A 112 -21.59 4.82 8.77
N ARG A 113 -20.85 5.81 9.27
CA ARG A 113 -19.60 5.60 9.98
C ARG A 113 -19.83 4.76 11.22
N ASP A 114 -18.89 3.89 11.56
CA ASP A 114 -19.00 2.98 12.71
C ASP A 114 -17.61 2.59 13.23
N PHE A 115 -17.55 2.03 14.44
CA PHE A 115 -16.33 1.58 15.06
C PHE A 115 -16.58 0.33 15.91
N HIS A 116 -15.79 -0.73 15.65
CA HIS A 116 -15.79 -1.95 16.46
C HIS A 116 -14.41 -2.19 17.05
N HIS A 117 -14.40 -2.54 18.33
CA HIS A 117 -13.23 -3.08 19.02
C HIS A 117 -13.52 -4.52 19.47
N HIS A 118 -12.57 -5.40 19.23
CA HIS A 118 -12.70 -6.81 19.60
C HIS A 118 -11.35 -7.42 19.99
N VAL A 119 -11.37 -8.23 21.04
CA VAL A 119 -10.20 -8.98 21.50
C VAL A 119 -10.45 -10.47 21.22
N PRO A 120 -9.96 -11.02 20.12
CA PRO A 120 -10.13 -12.45 19.80
C PRO A 120 -9.36 -13.32 20.78
N ALA A 121 -9.98 -14.38 21.26
CA ALA A 121 -9.31 -15.37 22.10
C ALA A 121 -8.23 -16.12 21.29
N PRO A 122 -7.07 -16.42 21.88
CA PRO A 122 -6.10 -17.30 21.25
C PRO A 122 -6.63 -18.75 21.23
N VAL A 123 -6.54 -19.39 20.08
CA VAL A 123 -6.95 -20.78 19.86
C VAL A 123 -5.71 -21.64 19.66
N PRO A 124 -5.39 -22.55 20.58
CA PRO A 124 -4.27 -23.45 20.39
C PRO A 124 -4.56 -24.45 19.26
N LEU A 125 -3.59 -24.63 18.38
CA LEU A 125 -3.60 -25.61 17.31
C LEU A 125 -2.42 -26.58 17.51
N ASP A 126 -2.49 -27.76 16.90
CA ASP A 126 -1.35 -28.68 16.89
C ASP A 126 -0.25 -28.10 15.98
N GLY A 127 0.72 -27.45 16.60
CA GLY A 127 1.83 -26.75 15.92
C GLY A 127 1.68 -25.23 15.81
N GLY A 128 0.75 -24.59 16.54
CA GLY A 128 0.61 -23.14 16.52
C GLY A 128 -0.48 -22.55 17.39
N GLU A 129 -0.73 -21.26 17.21
CA GLU A 129 -1.81 -20.50 17.83
C GLU A 129 -2.51 -19.62 16.80
N LEU A 130 -3.83 -19.58 16.81
CA LEU A 130 -4.66 -18.79 15.89
C LEU A 130 -5.46 -17.74 16.66
N ARG A 131 -5.62 -16.53 16.08
CA ARG A 131 -6.54 -15.48 16.53
C ARG A 131 -7.37 -15.02 15.35
N VAL A 132 -8.67 -15.31 15.34
CA VAL A 132 -9.59 -14.89 14.28
C VAL A 132 -10.19 -13.54 14.64
N PHE A 133 -9.75 -12.47 13.98
CA PHE A 133 -10.23 -11.13 14.25
C PHE A 133 -11.42 -10.73 13.36
N LEU A 134 -11.59 -11.31 12.17
CA LEU A 134 -12.77 -11.16 11.30
C LEU A 134 -13.13 -12.49 10.64
N GLY A 135 -14.44 -12.75 10.48
CA GLY A 135 -14.95 -13.95 9.84
C GLY A 135 -14.77 -15.21 10.68
N SER A 136 -14.57 -16.35 10.01
CA SER A 136 -14.52 -17.66 10.69
C SER A 136 -13.37 -18.51 10.14
N LEU A 137 -12.65 -19.21 11.02
CA LEU A 137 -11.60 -20.17 10.65
C LEU A 137 -11.40 -21.19 11.77
N ALA A 138 -11.20 -22.47 11.43
CA ALA A 138 -10.90 -23.55 12.37
C ALA A 138 -11.91 -23.67 13.53
N GLY A 139 -13.18 -23.39 13.28
CA GLY A 139 -14.26 -23.48 14.27
C GLY A 139 -14.47 -22.22 15.11
N GLU A 140 -13.61 -21.24 15.01
CA GLU A 140 -13.74 -19.93 15.68
C GLU A 140 -14.38 -18.90 14.77
N THR A 141 -15.18 -17.99 15.36
CA THR A 141 -15.89 -16.94 14.64
C THR A 141 -15.80 -15.62 15.38
N SER A 142 -15.32 -14.59 14.70
CA SER A 142 -15.37 -13.22 15.21
C SER A 142 -16.80 -12.71 15.26
N PRO A 143 -17.23 -12.05 16.35
CA PRO A 143 -18.56 -11.44 16.44
C PRO A 143 -18.67 -10.13 15.64
N VAL A 144 -17.56 -9.62 15.07
CA VAL A 144 -17.53 -8.34 14.37
C VAL A 144 -18.16 -8.50 12.98
N PRO A 145 -19.18 -7.70 12.65
CA PRO A 145 -19.89 -7.82 11.37
C PRO A 145 -19.01 -7.31 10.22
N THR A 146 -19.18 -7.95 9.05
CA THR A 146 -18.56 -7.55 7.79
C THR A 146 -19.64 -7.33 6.73
N PHE A 147 -19.36 -6.49 5.72
CA PHE A 147 -20.30 -6.20 4.63
C PHE A 147 -20.23 -7.23 3.50
N THR A 148 -19.19 -8.07 3.49
CA THR A 148 -19.01 -9.20 2.58
C THR A 148 -18.47 -10.39 3.38
N PRO A 149 -18.64 -11.64 2.91
CA PRO A 149 -17.93 -12.77 3.50
C PRO A 149 -16.41 -12.51 3.49
N LEU A 150 -15.80 -12.52 4.67
CA LEU A 150 -14.42 -12.08 4.86
C LEU A 150 -13.72 -12.90 5.94
N LEU A 151 -12.41 -13.09 5.81
CA LEU A 151 -11.56 -13.70 6.83
C LEU A 151 -10.37 -12.78 7.11
N GLY A 152 -10.10 -12.57 8.39
CA GLY A 152 -8.87 -11.96 8.89
C GLY A 152 -8.42 -12.68 10.14
N ALA A 153 -7.17 -13.20 10.16
CA ALA A 153 -6.63 -13.90 11.31
C ALA A 153 -5.13 -13.72 11.44
N GLU A 154 -4.62 -13.79 12.67
CA GLU A 154 -3.19 -13.97 12.97
C GLU A 154 -2.95 -15.45 13.29
N LEU A 155 -1.90 -16.02 12.70
CA LEU A 155 -1.43 -17.38 12.97
C LEU A 155 0.04 -17.35 13.35
N THR A 156 0.37 -17.93 14.50
CA THR A 156 1.75 -18.23 14.88
C THR A 156 2.01 -19.72 14.70
N LEU A 157 3.02 -20.07 13.88
CA LEU A 157 3.47 -21.45 13.67
C LEU A 157 4.74 -21.72 14.48
N SER A 158 4.74 -22.82 15.24
CA SER A 158 5.93 -23.31 15.93
C SER A 158 7.05 -23.69 14.94
N PRO A 159 8.32 -23.71 15.38
CA PRO A 159 9.43 -24.18 14.56
C PRO A 159 9.17 -25.59 13.99
N GLY A 160 9.39 -25.77 12.70
CA GLY A 160 9.19 -27.04 11.99
C GLY A 160 7.74 -27.49 11.81
N ALA A 161 6.76 -26.74 12.33
CA ALA A 161 5.35 -27.11 12.27
C ALA A 161 4.79 -27.13 10.85
N ARG A 162 3.92 -28.12 10.62
CA ARG A 162 3.09 -28.22 9.41
C ARG A 162 1.62 -28.21 9.84
N LEU A 163 0.84 -27.37 9.20
CA LEU A 163 -0.55 -27.16 9.54
C LEU A 163 -1.40 -27.12 8.27
N SER A 164 -2.46 -27.92 8.25
CA SER A 164 -3.49 -27.91 7.22
C SER A 164 -4.75 -27.30 7.82
N LEU A 165 -5.09 -26.08 7.41
CA LEU A 165 -6.28 -25.39 7.88
C LEU A 165 -7.41 -25.54 6.86
N PRO A 166 -8.64 -25.92 7.29
CA PRO A 166 -9.80 -25.89 6.41
C PRO A 166 -9.98 -24.49 5.81
N ALA A 167 -10.17 -24.40 4.50
CA ALA A 167 -10.38 -23.17 3.76
C ALA A 167 -11.78 -23.20 3.13
N ASP A 168 -12.43 -22.03 3.07
CA ASP A 168 -13.66 -21.89 2.30
C ASP A 168 -13.31 -21.90 0.81
N THR A 169 -13.86 -22.84 0.07
CA THR A 169 -13.58 -22.99 -1.37
C THR A 169 -14.11 -21.84 -2.23
N ALA A 170 -15.04 -21.04 -1.72
CA ALA A 170 -15.51 -19.83 -2.38
C ALA A 170 -14.55 -18.65 -2.23
N PHE A 171 -13.62 -18.70 -1.25
CA PHE A 171 -12.73 -17.59 -0.93
C PHE A 171 -11.45 -17.58 -1.75
N GLU A 172 -10.99 -16.38 -2.08
CA GLU A 172 -9.58 -16.11 -2.30
C GLU A 172 -8.87 -16.06 -0.94
N HIS A 173 -7.61 -16.52 -0.88
CA HIS A 173 -6.83 -16.44 0.36
C HIS A 173 -5.49 -15.77 0.13
N GLY A 174 -5.06 -15.00 1.12
CA GLY A 174 -3.75 -14.38 1.21
C GLY A 174 -3.05 -14.76 2.50
N VAL A 175 -1.75 -15.00 2.41
CA VAL A 175 -0.88 -15.29 3.57
C VAL A 175 0.28 -14.33 3.56
N LEU A 176 0.29 -13.36 4.46
CA LEU A 176 1.37 -12.40 4.65
C LEU A 176 2.30 -12.88 5.75
N VAL A 177 3.60 -12.97 5.45
CA VAL A 177 4.62 -13.32 6.43
C VAL A 177 5.07 -12.05 7.18
N ASP A 178 4.81 -12.02 8.48
CA ASP A 178 5.29 -10.96 9.36
C ASP A 178 6.65 -11.27 9.97
N GLN A 179 6.86 -12.50 10.40
CA GLN A 179 8.10 -12.93 11.06
C GLN A 179 8.40 -14.39 10.77
N GLY A 180 9.68 -14.76 10.77
CA GLY A 180 10.12 -16.14 10.56
C GLY A 180 10.10 -16.56 9.09
N GLU A 181 10.04 -17.88 8.89
CA GLU A 181 9.99 -18.50 7.57
C GLU A 181 8.66 -19.23 7.38
N ALA A 182 8.07 -19.11 6.20
CA ALA A 182 6.84 -19.82 5.90
C ALA A 182 6.82 -20.39 4.48
N ARG A 183 6.01 -21.43 4.30
CA ARG A 183 5.64 -21.97 2.99
C ARG A 183 4.12 -22.08 2.92
N LEU A 184 3.56 -21.70 1.79
CA LEU A 184 2.16 -21.90 1.44
C LEU A 184 2.10 -22.89 0.28
N ASP A 185 1.42 -24.01 0.42
CA ASP A 185 1.35 -25.10 -0.58
C ASP A 185 2.76 -25.51 -1.11
N GLY A 186 3.75 -25.56 -0.21
CA GLY A 186 5.13 -25.86 -0.54
C GLY A 186 5.94 -24.70 -1.14
N VAL A 187 5.30 -23.60 -1.55
CA VAL A 187 5.98 -22.40 -2.09
C VAL A 187 6.55 -21.58 -0.94
N PRO A 188 7.85 -21.26 -0.92
CA PRO A 188 8.43 -20.41 0.12
C PRO A 188 7.93 -18.97 0.00
N LEU A 189 7.66 -18.36 1.15
CA LEU A 189 7.31 -16.95 1.29
C LEU A 189 8.37 -16.26 2.14
N GLY A 190 8.86 -15.12 1.66
CA GLY A 190 9.78 -14.26 2.38
C GLY A 190 9.09 -13.28 3.32
N LEU A 191 9.88 -12.60 4.15
CA LEU A 191 9.41 -11.54 5.04
C LEU A 191 8.68 -10.44 4.27
N ALA A 192 7.49 -10.09 4.74
CA ALA A 192 6.58 -9.13 4.10
C ALA A 192 6.16 -9.50 2.67
N GLU A 193 6.26 -10.76 2.29
CA GLU A 193 5.65 -11.30 1.07
C GLU A 193 4.22 -11.78 1.36
N LEU A 194 3.35 -11.57 0.38
CA LEU A 194 1.95 -11.98 0.41
C LEU A 194 1.75 -13.11 -0.60
N GLY A 195 1.62 -14.36 -0.10
CA GLY A 195 1.21 -15.51 -0.89
C GLY A 195 -0.27 -15.43 -1.23
N TYR A 196 -0.68 -15.96 -2.39
CA TYR A 196 -2.06 -15.93 -2.85
C TYR A 196 -2.53 -17.32 -3.32
N LEU A 197 -3.74 -17.70 -2.90
CA LEU A 197 -4.47 -18.86 -3.42
C LEU A 197 -5.81 -18.40 -4.02
N PRO A 198 -6.13 -18.86 -5.25
CA PRO A 198 -7.43 -18.60 -5.87
C PRO A 198 -8.55 -19.38 -5.18
N PRO A 199 -9.82 -19.05 -5.46
CA PRO A 199 -10.96 -19.89 -5.05
C PRO A 199 -10.78 -21.33 -5.51
N GLY A 200 -11.34 -22.27 -4.73
CA GLY A 200 -11.24 -23.71 -4.98
C GLY A 200 -10.32 -24.47 -4.03
N ALA A 201 -9.42 -23.79 -3.31
CA ALA A 201 -8.62 -24.44 -2.29
C ALA A 201 -9.48 -24.87 -1.10
N ALA A 202 -9.45 -26.15 -0.75
CA ALA A 202 -10.17 -26.69 0.40
C ALA A 202 -9.36 -26.63 1.69
N THR A 203 -8.05 -26.42 1.60
CA THR A 203 -7.11 -26.30 2.71
C THR A 203 -6.05 -25.26 2.41
N LEU A 204 -5.50 -24.64 3.45
CA LEU A 204 -4.27 -23.87 3.44
C LEU A 204 -3.17 -24.75 4.02
N GLU A 205 -2.24 -25.22 3.19
CA GLU A 205 -1.11 -26.03 3.62
C GLU A 205 0.05 -25.12 4.03
N LEU A 206 0.25 -24.95 5.32
CA LEU A 206 1.25 -24.05 5.89
C LEU A 206 2.39 -24.84 6.53
N HIS A 207 3.61 -24.36 6.34
CA HIS A 207 4.81 -24.97 6.93
C HIS A 207 5.78 -23.89 7.36
N ASN A 208 6.23 -23.93 8.61
CA ASN A 208 7.37 -23.18 9.08
C ASN A 208 8.63 -24.06 9.02
N PRO A 209 9.52 -23.92 8.03
CA PRO A 209 10.74 -24.71 7.95
C PRO A 209 11.88 -24.20 8.86
N GLY A 210 11.69 -23.01 9.46
CA GLY A 210 12.70 -22.31 10.23
C GLY A 210 12.85 -22.82 11.66
N PRO A 211 13.93 -22.40 12.35
CA PRO A 211 14.20 -22.75 13.75
C PRO A 211 13.42 -21.88 14.74
N ASP A 212 12.85 -20.76 14.30
CA ASP A 212 12.12 -19.81 15.13
C ASP A 212 10.62 -19.84 14.80
N PRO A 213 9.72 -19.39 15.69
CA PRO A 213 8.31 -19.23 15.38
C PRO A 213 8.07 -18.30 14.17
N ALA A 214 7.14 -18.66 13.30
CA ALA A 214 6.69 -17.81 12.21
C ALA A 214 5.34 -17.20 12.54
N ARG A 215 5.18 -15.89 12.32
CA ARG A 215 3.90 -15.16 12.43
C ARG A 215 3.39 -14.76 11.07
N LEU A 216 2.12 -15.09 10.84
CA LEU A 216 1.43 -14.89 9.57
C LEU A 216 0.14 -14.11 9.80
N ILE A 217 -0.23 -13.26 8.83
CA ILE A 217 -1.59 -12.72 8.70
C ILE A 217 -2.29 -13.47 7.57
N LEU A 218 -3.42 -14.07 7.90
CA LEU A 218 -4.30 -14.74 6.95
C LEU A 218 -5.42 -13.79 6.57
N LEU A 219 -5.57 -13.56 5.26
CA LEU A 219 -6.64 -12.77 4.68
C LEU A 219 -7.46 -13.67 3.77
N GLY A 220 -8.78 -13.48 3.74
CA GLY A 220 -9.64 -14.25 2.85
C GLY A 220 -10.96 -13.54 2.58
N GLY A 221 -11.66 -13.98 1.55
CA GLY A 221 -13.00 -13.51 1.20
C GLY A 221 -13.42 -13.98 -0.18
N GLU A 222 -14.74 -13.96 -0.44
CA GLU A 222 -15.25 -14.15 -1.79
C GLU A 222 -14.66 -13.12 -2.75
N PRO A 223 -14.32 -13.50 -4.01
CA PRO A 223 -13.79 -12.56 -4.99
C PRO A 223 -14.63 -11.30 -5.08
N PHE A 224 -13.99 -10.15 -4.95
CA PHE A 224 -14.68 -8.86 -5.03
C PHE A 224 -14.84 -8.48 -6.50
N GLU A 225 -16.03 -8.66 -7.03
CA GLU A 225 -16.32 -8.52 -8.47
C GLU A 225 -16.48 -7.06 -8.94
N GLU A 226 -16.63 -6.14 -8.01
CA GLU A 226 -16.81 -4.72 -8.32
C GLU A 226 -15.50 -4.02 -8.65
N GLU A 227 -15.58 -3.07 -9.56
CA GLU A 227 -14.50 -2.13 -9.82
C GLU A 227 -14.49 -1.03 -8.75
N ILE A 228 -13.31 -0.68 -8.27
CA ILE A 228 -13.10 0.38 -7.29
C ILE A 228 -12.09 1.41 -7.80
N VAL A 229 -12.32 2.67 -7.51
CA VAL A 229 -11.34 3.74 -7.67
C VAL A 229 -10.75 4.06 -6.32
N MET A 230 -9.44 3.88 -6.17
CA MET A 230 -8.69 4.16 -4.95
C MET A 230 -7.68 5.27 -5.23
N TRP A 231 -7.75 6.32 -4.44
CA TRP A 231 -6.78 7.41 -4.51
C TRP A 231 -6.60 8.06 -3.13
N TRP A 232 -5.35 8.20 -2.70
CA TRP A 232 -4.97 8.67 -1.37
C TRP A 232 -5.68 7.84 -0.29
N ASN A 233 -6.61 8.43 0.47
CA ASN A 233 -7.38 7.76 1.54
C ASN A 233 -8.87 7.54 1.15
N PHE A 234 -9.22 7.80 -0.10
CA PHE A 234 -10.59 7.64 -0.61
C PHE A 234 -10.71 6.39 -1.47
N LEU A 235 -11.80 5.67 -1.27
CA LEU A 235 -12.29 4.61 -2.14
C LEU A 235 -13.68 4.98 -2.61
N ALA A 236 -13.94 4.81 -3.90
CA ALA A 236 -15.20 5.17 -4.54
C ALA A 236 -15.49 4.28 -5.74
N GLY A 237 -16.68 4.44 -6.36
CA GLY A 237 -17.06 3.76 -7.59
C GLY A 237 -16.60 4.49 -8.85
N SER A 238 -16.26 5.77 -8.74
CA SER A 238 -15.90 6.60 -9.89
C SER A 238 -14.83 7.64 -9.55
N HIS A 239 -14.20 8.17 -10.59
CA HIS A 239 -13.29 9.31 -10.47
C HIS A 239 -14.00 10.54 -9.87
N GLU A 240 -15.23 10.81 -10.32
CA GLU A 240 -16.03 11.96 -9.90
C GLU A 240 -16.30 11.93 -8.39
N GLU A 241 -16.59 10.76 -7.85
CA GLU A 241 -16.79 10.60 -6.40
C GLU A 241 -15.51 10.90 -5.62
N ILE A 242 -14.31 10.52 -6.13
CA ILE A 242 -13.01 10.86 -5.53
C ILE A 242 -12.79 12.38 -5.56
N VAL A 243 -13.06 13.02 -6.71
CA VAL A 243 -12.94 14.49 -6.87
C VAL A 243 -13.82 15.20 -5.85
N LEU A 244 -15.08 14.78 -5.73
CA LEU A 244 -16.02 15.36 -4.78
C LEU A 244 -15.57 15.14 -3.32
N ALA A 245 -15.17 13.92 -2.97
CA ALA A 245 -14.70 13.62 -1.61
C ALA A 245 -13.46 14.44 -1.23
N ARG A 246 -12.53 14.61 -2.18
CA ARG A 246 -11.37 15.48 -1.98
C ARG A 246 -11.78 16.93 -1.76
N GLN A 247 -12.66 17.47 -2.60
CA GLN A 247 -13.11 18.86 -2.48
C GLN A 247 -13.80 19.10 -1.13
N GLU A 248 -14.73 18.23 -0.74
CA GLU A 248 -15.44 18.31 0.53
C GLU A 248 -14.51 18.20 1.74
N TRP A 249 -13.43 17.41 1.63
CA TRP A 249 -12.39 17.36 2.66
C TRP A 249 -11.65 18.69 2.75
N GLU A 250 -11.20 19.26 1.64
CA GLU A 250 -10.48 20.56 1.63
C GLU A 250 -11.38 21.70 2.16
N ASP A 251 -12.67 21.66 1.85
CA ASP A 251 -13.67 22.66 2.29
C ASP A 251 -14.13 22.48 3.75
N ALA A 252 -13.57 21.50 4.48
CA ALA A 252 -13.97 21.17 5.85
C ALA A 252 -15.47 20.84 5.99
N SER A 253 -16.02 20.14 5.02
CA SER A 253 -17.41 19.70 5.03
C SER A 253 -17.73 18.83 6.25
N GLU A 254 -18.97 18.91 6.75
CA GLU A 254 -19.46 18.08 7.86
C GLU A 254 -19.46 16.57 7.55
N ARG A 255 -19.31 16.22 6.26
CA ARG A 255 -19.21 14.82 5.81
C ARG A 255 -18.15 14.03 6.55
N PHE A 256 -17.02 14.65 6.89
CA PHE A 256 -15.91 13.96 7.55
C PHE A 256 -15.88 14.16 9.06
N GLY A 257 -16.60 15.17 9.56
CA GLY A 257 -16.60 15.54 10.97
C GLY A 257 -15.26 16.12 11.42
N ALA A 258 -15.08 16.26 12.74
CA ALA A 258 -13.87 16.77 13.37
C ALA A 258 -13.27 15.75 14.33
N VAL A 259 -11.96 15.74 14.45
CA VAL A 259 -11.20 14.88 15.39
C VAL A 259 -10.53 15.76 16.43
N ASP A 260 -10.71 15.44 17.70
CA ASP A 260 -10.10 16.16 18.82
C ASP A 260 -8.60 15.82 18.96
N GLY A 261 -7.83 16.71 19.60
CA GLY A 261 -6.46 16.42 20.03
C GLY A 261 -5.34 17.00 19.14
N HIS A 262 -5.64 17.50 17.93
CA HIS A 262 -4.61 18.04 17.00
C HIS A 262 -4.71 19.55 16.78
N GLY A 263 -5.33 20.30 17.71
CA GLY A 263 -5.43 21.76 17.63
C GLY A 263 -6.12 22.30 16.38
N GLY A 264 -7.00 21.50 15.76
CA GLY A 264 -7.69 21.83 14.51
C GLY A 264 -6.85 21.57 13.23
N PHE A 265 -5.59 21.12 13.35
CA PHE A 265 -4.80 20.70 12.20
C PHE A 265 -5.36 19.39 11.62
N ARG A 266 -5.40 19.30 10.31
CA ARG A 266 -5.78 18.11 9.55
C ARG A 266 -4.90 17.99 8.32
N LEU A 267 -4.66 16.76 7.90
CA LEU A 267 -3.78 16.47 6.78
C LEU A 267 -4.43 16.96 5.47
N PRO A 268 -3.80 17.86 4.71
CA PRO A 268 -4.35 18.29 3.43
C PRO A 268 -4.31 17.16 2.41
N ALA A 269 -5.36 17.06 1.58
CA ALA A 269 -5.34 16.09 0.48
C ALA A 269 -4.36 16.52 -0.61
N PRO A 270 -3.63 15.57 -1.21
CA PRO A 270 -2.77 15.88 -2.36
C PRO A 270 -3.56 16.48 -3.53
N GLY A 271 -2.85 17.11 -4.49
CA GLY A 271 -3.44 17.46 -5.77
C GLY A 271 -3.83 16.21 -6.55
N LEU A 272 -4.98 16.25 -7.23
CA LEU A 272 -5.38 15.17 -8.13
C LEU A 272 -4.36 15.07 -9.29
N PRO A 273 -4.10 13.86 -9.82
CA PRO A 273 -3.29 13.72 -11.03
C PRO A 273 -4.02 14.34 -12.22
N ASN A 274 -3.27 14.82 -13.21
CA ASN A 274 -3.83 15.39 -14.45
C ASN A 274 -4.56 14.36 -15.33
N ALA A 275 -4.51 13.08 -14.96
CA ALA A 275 -5.20 12.00 -15.62
C ALA A 275 -6.44 11.56 -14.83
N ARG A 276 -7.47 11.11 -15.54
CA ARG A 276 -8.64 10.49 -14.90
C ARG A 276 -8.19 9.23 -14.16
N LEU A 277 -8.59 9.09 -12.89
CA LEU A 277 -8.36 7.88 -12.11
C LEU A 277 -9.12 6.71 -12.74
N ALA A 278 -8.40 5.66 -13.07
CA ALA A 278 -8.99 4.45 -13.63
C ALA A 278 -9.45 3.50 -12.52
N PRO A 279 -10.58 2.80 -12.72
CA PRO A 279 -11.01 1.74 -11.83
C PRO A 279 -9.97 0.61 -11.75
N ARG A 280 -9.87 0.01 -10.57
CA ARG A 280 -9.03 -1.16 -10.30
C ARG A 280 -9.92 -2.38 -10.09
N ARG A 281 -9.46 -3.50 -10.61
CA ARG A 281 -10.02 -4.83 -10.37
C ARG A 281 -8.90 -5.86 -10.39
N ASN A 282 -9.15 -7.03 -9.86
CA ASN A 282 -8.23 -8.15 -10.04
C ASN A 282 -8.11 -8.50 -11.53
N PRO A 283 -6.91 -8.90 -11.99
CA PRO A 283 -6.81 -9.53 -13.30
C PRO A 283 -7.80 -10.70 -13.36
N ARG A 284 -8.57 -10.80 -14.45
CA ARG A 284 -9.39 -12.00 -14.66
C ARG A 284 -8.44 -13.19 -14.72
N THR A 285 -8.65 -14.19 -13.89
CA THR A 285 -8.01 -15.48 -14.07
C THR A 285 -8.58 -16.06 -15.36
N SER A 286 -7.86 -15.91 -16.47
CA SER A 286 -8.09 -16.79 -17.62
C SER A 286 -7.90 -18.20 -17.05
N GLN A 287 -8.88 -19.07 -17.25
CA GLN A 287 -8.65 -20.50 -17.08
C GLN A 287 -7.34 -20.82 -17.81
N PRO A 288 -6.42 -21.60 -17.21
CA PRO A 288 -5.25 -22.01 -17.94
C PRO A 288 -5.76 -22.72 -19.21
N ASP A 289 -5.44 -22.14 -20.37
CA ASP A 289 -5.58 -22.86 -21.63
C ASP A 289 -4.91 -24.22 -21.45
N PRO A 290 -5.51 -25.32 -21.93
CA PRO A 290 -4.91 -26.64 -21.83
C PRO A 290 -3.52 -26.53 -22.44
N VAL A 291 -2.50 -26.84 -21.62
CA VAL A 291 -1.08 -26.76 -21.99
C VAL A 291 -0.89 -27.45 -23.34
N PRO A 292 -0.54 -26.74 -24.41
CA PRO A 292 -0.07 -27.40 -25.61
C PRO A 292 1.27 -28.02 -25.27
N THR A 293 1.33 -29.34 -25.28
CA THR A 293 2.61 -30.09 -25.33
C THR A 293 3.26 -29.79 -26.66
N SER A 294 4.07 -28.75 -26.77
CA SER A 294 5.12 -28.64 -27.76
C SER A 294 6.03 -27.45 -27.46
N GLU A 295 7.29 -27.74 -27.33
CA GLU A 295 8.50 -26.95 -27.59
C GLU A 295 8.46 -25.45 -27.22
N ARG A 296 9.20 -25.08 -26.17
CA ARG A 296 9.60 -23.71 -25.87
C ARG A 296 10.27 -23.09 -27.11
N PRO A 297 9.73 -21.97 -27.64
CA PRO A 297 10.58 -21.12 -28.46
C PRO A 297 11.60 -20.45 -27.51
N ALA A 298 12.85 -20.40 -27.95
CA ALA A 298 13.92 -19.70 -27.28
C ALA A 298 13.51 -18.27 -26.94
N MET A 299 13.77 -17.84 -25.67
CA MET A 299 13.62 -16.47 -25.23
C MET A 299 14.41 -15.56 -26.19
N THR A 300 13.68 -14.75 -26.95
CA THR A 300 14.27 -13.58 -27.60
C THR A 300 14.78 -12.68 -26.48
N GLU A 301 16.05 -12.37 -26.48
CA GLU A 301 16.68 -11.41 -25.59
C GLU A 301 15.86 -10.11 -25.60
N SER A 302 15.30 -9.74 -24.44
CA SER A 302 14.68 -8.44 -24.24
C SER A 302 15.76 -7.40 -24.48
N ALA A 303 15.58 -6.54 -25.46
CA ALA A 303 16.51 -5.44 -25.72
C ALA A 303 16.65 -4.60 -24.42
N ALA A 304 17.90 -4.29 -24.05
CA ALA A 304 18.21 -3.51 -22.86
C ALA A 304 17.44 -2.18 -22.90
N PRO A 305 16.96 -1.66 -21.75
CA PRO A 305 16.29 -0.38 -21.69
C PRO A 305 17.17 0.75 -22.25
N VAL A 306 16.59 1.63 -23.04
CA VAL A 306 17.32 2.75 -23.66
C VAL A 306 16.75 4.07 -23.13
N VAL A 307 17.61 4.95 -22.65
CA VAL A 307 17.20 6.31 -22.24
C VAL A 307 17.50 7.28 -23.38
N ARG A 308 16.55 8.15 -23.69
CA ARG A 308 16.70 9.25 -24.64
C ARG A 308 16.20 10.56 -24.05
N ARG A 309 16.72 11.68 -24.53
CA ARG A 309 16.20 13.01 -24.23
C ARG A 309 15.20 13.43 -25.31
N ASP A 310 14.04 13.91 -24.89
CA ASP A 310 13.02 14.53 -25.73
C ASP A 310 12.98 16.03 -25.42
N ASP A 311 13.69 16.83 -26.19
CA ASP A 311 13.78 18.27 -25.99
C ASP A 311 12.46 18.98 -26.26
N ALA A 312 11.63 18.46 -27.17
CA ALA A 312 10.33 19.05 -27.49
C ALA A 312 9.36 18.95 -26.30
N ARG A 313 9.49 17.88 -25.50
CA ARG A 313 8.68 17.67 -24.31
C ARG A 313 9.40 18.02 -23.02
N HIS A 314 10.65 18.48 -23.10
CA HIS A 314 11.50 18.77 -21.95
C HIS A 314 11.56 17.63 -20.92
N ARG A 315 11.88 16.42 -21.39
CA ARG A 315 11.97 15.25 -20.52
C ARG A 315 13.00 14.24 -21.05
N TYR A 316 13.51 13.42 -20.15
CA TYR A 316 14.17 12.17 -20.52
C TYR A 316 13.15 11.05 -20.47
N GLU A 317 13.20 10.16 -21.45
CA GLU A 317 12.32 8.98 -21.57
C GLU A 317 13.16 7.71 -21.48
N ILE A 318 12.67 6.70 -20.76
CA ILE A 318 13.23 5.35 -20.79
C ILE A 318 12.32 4.45 -21.63
N LEU A 319 12.89 3.77 -22.61
CA LEU A 319 12.19 2.88 -23.51
C LEU A 319 12.56 1.43 -23.22
N VAL A 320 11.55 0.54 -23.22
CA VAL A 320 11.69 -0.91 -23.16
C VAL A 320 11.04 -1.48 -24.41
N SER A 321 11.78 -2.22 -25.19
CA SER A 321 11.32 -2.77 -26.49
C SER A 321 10.74 -1.70 -27.44
N GLY A 322 11.26 -0.46 -27.37
CA GLY A 322 10.82 0.65 -28.21
C GLY A 322 9.61 1.45 -27.71
N GLU A 323 8.96 1.01 -26.64
CA GLU A 323 7.85 1.72 -25.99
C GLU A 323 8.35 2.55 -24.80
N VAL A 324 7.75 3.74 -24.59
CA VAL A 324 8.12 4.61 -23.46
C VAL A 324 7.60 4.00 -22.17
N ALA A 325 8.51 3.50 -21.34
CA ALA A 325 8.22 2.88 -20.05
C ALA A 325 8.19 3.88 -18.89
N GLY A 326 8.68 5.11 -19.08
CA GLY A 326 8.70 6.15 -18.07
C GLY A 326 9.45 7.39 -18.54
N PHE A 327 9.36 8.46 -17.74
CA PHE A 327 10.07 9.70 -18.03
C PHE A 327 10.43 10.48 -16.75
N THR A 328 11.42 11.37 -16.85
CA THR A 328 11.69 12.42 -15.87
C THR A 328 11.65 13.79 -16.55
N ALA A 329 10.73 14.64 -16.10
CA ALA A 329 10.49 15.96 -16.68
C ALA A 329 11.38 17.00 -16.03
N TYR A 330 11.83 17.94 -16.87
CA TYR A 330 12.65 19.07 -16.44
C TYR A 330 12.23 20.38 -17.10
N ARG A 331 12.71 21.50 -16.53
CA ARG A 331 12.76 22.80 -17.17
C ARG A 331 14.08 23.45 -16.80
N ASP A 332 14.67 24.16 -17.76
CA ASP A 332 15.88 24.95 -17.50
C ASP A 332 15.49 26.32 -16.97
N HIS A 333 16.07 26.75 -15.84
CA HIS A 333 15.81 28.01 -15.15
C HIS A 333 17.11 28.55 -14.55
N ASP A 334 17.49 29.79 -14.91
CA ASP A 334 18.71 30.44 -14.46
C ASP A 334 19.98 29.58 -14.65
N GLY A 335 20.10 28.91 -15.80
CA GLY A 335 21.26 28.07 -16.14
C GLY A 335 21.32 26.75 -15.39
N ARG A 336 20.25 26.36 -14.67
CA ARG A 336 20.12 25.10 -13.92
C ARG A 336 18.98 24.30 -14.47
N ARG A 337 19.12 22.96 -14.48
CA ARG A 337 18.03 22.04 -14.86
C ARG A 337 17.20 21.66 -13.65
N VAL A 338 15.97 22.11 -13.61
CA VAL A 338 15.02 21.83 -12.52
C VAL A 338 14.24 20.57 -12.85
N PHE A 339 14.53 19.48 -12.16
CA PHE A 339 13.76 18.24 -12.25
C PHE A 339 12.56 18.29 -11.30
N TYR A 340 11.33 18.23 -11.84
CA TYR A 340 10.13 18.43 -11.04
C TYR A 340 9.19 17.23 -11.02
N HIS A 341 9.29 16.29 -11.97
CA HIS A 341 8.40 15.13 -12.04
C HIS A 341 9.11 13.91 -12.63
N THR A 342 8.93 12.73 -12.03
CA THR A 342 9.43 11.44 -12.51
C THR A 342 8.36 10.39 -12.40
N VAL A 343 8.08 9.68 -13.49
CA VAL A 343 7.10 8.60 -13.58
C VAL A 343 7.72 7.42 -14.31
N VAL A 344 7.47 6.21 -13.84
CA VAL A 344 7.61 4.96 -14.57
C VAL A 344 6.25 4.31 -14.59
N GLU A 345 5.79 3.90 -15.76
CA GLU A 345 4.50 3.25 -15.91
C GLU A 345 4.43 1.98 -15.07
N ASP A 346 3.28 1.73 -14.46
CA ASP A 346 3.06 0.56 -13.59
C ASP A 346 3.42 -0.76 -14.28
N ALA A 347 3.29 -0.79 -15.62
CA ALA A 347 3.71 -1.91 -16.46
C ALA A 347 5.18 -2.33 -16.27
N TYR A 348 6.01 -1.41 -15.85
CA TYR A 348 7.46 -1.55 -15.73
C TYR A 348 7.97 -1.34 -14.30
N ALA A 349 7.06 -1.30 -13.31
CA ALA A 349 7.43 -1.14 -11.91
C ALA A 349 8.34 -2.26 -11.41
N GLY A 350 9.24 -1.96 -10.48
CA GLY A 350 10.15 -2.93 -9.87
C GLY A 350 11.37 -3.33 -10.72
N GLN A 351 11.49 -2.86 -11.96
CA GLN A 351 12.62 -3.19 -12.86
C GLN A 351 13.82 -2.23 -12.73
N GLY A 352 13.81 -1.33 -11.75
CA GLY A 352 14.90 -0.36 -11.54
C GLY A 352 14.99 0.74 -12.61
N LEU A 353 14.00 0.86 -13.50
CA LEU A 353 14.03 1.78 -14.63
C LEU A 353 14.10 3.25 -14.22
N ALA A 354 13.42 3.64 -13.14
CA ALA A 354 13.50 5.00 -12.62
C ALA A 354 14.93 5.39 -12.18
N GLY A 355 15.66 4.43 -11.60
CA GLY A 355 17.07 4.61 -11.25
C GLY A 355 17.93 4.81 -12.49
N GLN A 356 17.80 3.95 -13.50
CA GLN A 356 18.53 4.05 -14.77
C GLN A 356 18.24 5.38 -15.49
N LEU A 357 16.96 5.77 -15.54
CA LEU A 357 16.50 7.01 -16.13
C LEU A 357 17.15 8.25 -15.47
N VAL A 358 17.09 8.32 -14.13
CA VAL A 358 17.66 9.45 -13.38
C VAL A 358 19.19 9.44 -13.45
N THR A 359 19.83 8.26 -13.35
CA THR A 359 21.29 8.13 -13.56
C THR A 359 21.72 8.72 -14.89
N HIS A 360 21.05 8.34 -15.97
CA HIS A 360 21.36 8.85 -17.31
C HIS A 360 21.17 10.38 -17.39
N ALA A 361 20.04 10.87 -16.90
CA ALA A 361 19.73 12.32 -16.93
C ALA A 361 20.75 13.15 -16.14
N LEU A 362 21.13 12.72 -14.93
CA LEU A 362 22.12 13.41 -14.10
C LEU A 362 23.53 13.32 -14.70
N THR A 363 23.90 12.17 -15.27
CA THR A 363 25.18 12.02 -15.96
C THR A 363 25.28 12.97 -17.14
N GLU A 364 24.24 13.07 -17.99
CA GLU A 364 24.24 13.99 -19.11
C GLU A 364 24.37 15.45 -18.66
N VAL A 365 23.66 15.85 -17.59
CA VAL A 365 23.80 17.23 -17.05
C VAL A 365 25.21 17.48 -16.56
N ARG A 366 25.82 16.53 -15.85
CA ARG A 366 27.21 16.65 -15.37
C ARG A 366 28.21 16.76 -16.51
N ASP A 367 28.10 15.90 -17.52
CA ASP A 367 29.01 15.83 -18.64
C ASP A 367 28.97 17.13 -19.49
N ASN A 368 27.83 17.83 -19.46
CA ASN A 368 27.66 19.14 -20.08
C ASN A 368 28.02 20.32 -19.13
N GLY A 369 28.59 20.05 -17.96
CA GLY A 369 29.00 21.08 -16.99
C GLY A 369 27.80 21.81 -16.34
N GLY A 370 26.61 21.25 -16.40
CA GLY A 370 25.38 21.82 -15.86
C GLY A 370 25.20 21.58 -14.36
N ARG A 371 24.19 22.21 -13.78
CA ARG A 371 23.73 22.04 -12.39
C ARG A 371 22.24 21.70 -12.36
N ILE A 372 21.79 21.09 -11.30
CA ILE A 372 20.40 20.68 -11.14
C ILE A 372 19.74 21.27 -9.89
N VAL A 373 18.42 21.39 -9.91
CA VAL A 373 17.59 21.62 -8.73
C VAL A 373 16.59 20.45 -8.60
N PRO A 374 16.72 19.60 -7.56
CA PRO A 374 15.90 18.39 -7.42
C PRO A 374 14.57 18.68 -6.70
N VAL A 375 13.60 19.29 -7.40
CA VAL A 375 12.25 19.53 -6.88
C VAL A 375 11.47 18.21 -6.80
N CYS A 376 11.67 17.30 -7.77
CA CYS A 376 11.07 15.98 -7.77
C CYS A 376 11.49 15.16 -6.54
N PRO A 377 10.53 14.64 -5.73
CA PRO A 377 10.84 13.85 -4.54
C PRO A 377 11.69 12.60 -4.85
N TYR A 378 11.47 11.98 -6.00
CA TYR A 378 12.24 10.82 -6.42
C TYR A 378 13.71 11.19 -6.68
N VAL A 379 13.96 12.25 -7.46
CA VAL A 379 15.33 12.73 -7.74
C VAL A 379 16.02 13.16 -6.46
N LYS A 380 15.33 13.86 -5.56
CA LYS A 380 15.85 14.23 -4.25
C LYS A 380 16.28 13.02 -3.43
N LYS A 381 15.43 11.98 -3.35
CA LYS A 381 15.73 10.71 -2.66
C LYS A 381 16.85 9.95 -3.36
N PHE A 382 16.93 10.00 -4.68
CA PHE A 382 18.00 9.37 -5.46
C PHE A 382 19.37 9.94 -5.06
N LEU A 383 19.50 11.26 -4.99
CA LEU A 383 20.74 11.95 -4.60
C LEU A 383 21.22 11.61 -3.19
N THR A 384 20.34 11.26 -2.25
CA THR A 384 20.75 10.81 -0.90
C THR A 384 21.42 9.44 -0.90
N LYS A 385 21.28 8.66 -1.97
CA LYS A 385 21.85 7.32 -2.12
C LYS A 385 23.01 7.29 -3.12
N HIS A 386 23.21 8.37 -3.87
CA HIS A 386 24.16 8.52 -4.96
C HIS A 386 25.00 9.79 -4.76
N GLU A 387 25.94 9.70 -3.79
CA GLU A 387 26.80 10.82 -3.39
C GLU A 387 27.67 11.34 -4.53
N GLU A 388 27.91 10.51 -5.55
CA GLU A 388 28.63 10.88 -6.77
C GLU A 388 27.98 12.01 -7.58
N TYR A 389 26.70 12.34 -7.30
CA TYR A 389 25.96 13.45 -7.93
C TYR A 389 25.68 14.60 -6.96
N ALA A 390 26.11 14.52 -5.71
CA ALA A 390 25.77 15.52 -4.69
C ALA A 390 26.27 16.93 -5.02
N ASP A 391 27.41 17.01 -5.69
CA ASP A 391 28.04 18.27 -6.13
C ASP A 391 27.27 18.98 -7.25
N LEU A 392 26.39 18.27 -7.98
CA LEU A 392 25.54 18.85 -9.03
C LEU A 392 24.35 19.62 -8.48
N ALA A 393 23.91 19.31 -7.27
CA ALA A 393 22.62 19.74 -6.75
C ALA A 393 22.70 21.11 -6.07
N ASP A 394 21.88 22.03 -6.53
CA ASP A 394 21.60 23.28 -5.84
C ASP A 394 20.38 23.15 -4.92
N PRO A 395 20.29 23.95 -3.85
CA PRO A 395 19.17 23.94 -2.94
C PRO A 395 17.84 24.25 -3.64
N VAL A 396 16.78 23.55 -3.22
CA VAL A 396 15.40 23.89 -3.61
C VAL A 396 14.97 25.11 -2.80
N THR A 397 14.74 26.23 -3.45
CA THR A 397 14.32 27.48 -2.78
C THR A 397 12.82 27.74 -2.95
N PRO A 398 12.18 28.55 -2.09
CA PRO A 398 10.78 28.93 -2.23
C PRO A 398 10.46 29.55 -3.59
N GLU A 399 11.37 30.35 -4.17
CA GLU A 399 11.22 30.99 -5.48
C GLU A 399 11.11 29.95 -6.59
N ILE A 400 11.98 28.92 -6.56
CA ILE A 400 11.94 27.83 -7.54
C ILE A 400 10.66 27.02 -7.40
N LEU A 401 10.22 26.74 -6.18
CA LEU A 401 8.94 26.05 -5.94
C LEU A 401 7.76 26.85 -6.47
N GLN A 402 7.75 28.16 -6.28
CA GLN A 402 6.73 29.04 -6.83
C GLN A 402 6.77 29.06 -8.36
N TRP A 403 7.96 29.16 -8.95
CA TRP A 403 8.13 29.13 -10.39
C TRP A 403 7.66 27.80 -11.01
N VAL A 404 8.00 26.65 -10.42
CA VAL A 404 7.53 25.34 -10.92
C VAL A 404 6.00 25.25 -10.91
N ARG A 405 5.29 25.83 -9.92
CA ARG A 405 3.82 25.86 -9.91
C ARG A 405 3.24 26.63 -11.13
N THR A 406 3.94 27.64 -11.63
CA THR A 406 3.47 28.37 -12.84
C THR A 406 3.61 27.57 -14.12
N LEU A 407 4.37 26.46 -14.11
CA LEU A 407 4.50 25.56 -15.27
C LEU A 407 3.29 24.67 -15.49
N ASP A 408 2.51 24.44 -14.44
CA ASP A 408 1.30 23.61 -14.49
C ASP A 408 0.05 24.40 -14.89
N GLU A 409 0.16 25.75 -15.02
CA GLU A 409 -0.94 26.64 -15.41
C GLU A 409 -0.96 26.98 -16.93
N ASN A 410 0.01 26.49 -17.70
CA ASN A 410 0.12 26.63 -19.16
C ASN A 410 0.29 25.26 -19.82
#